data_fd9049b83bae7aaacfdf9096f724db94
#
_entry.id   fd9049b83bae7aaacfdf9096f724db94
#
_cell.length_a   1.000
_cell.length_b   1.000
_cell.length_c   1.000
_cell.angle_alpha   90.00
_cell.angle_beta   90.00
_cell.angle_gamma   90.00
#
_symmetry.space_group_name_H-M   'P 1'
#
loop_
_entity.id
_entity.type
_entity.pdbx_description
1 polymer ?
#
loop_
_entity_poly.entity_id
_entity_poly.type
_entity_poly.pdbx_seq_one_letter_code
_entity_poly.pdbx_strand_id
1 'polypeptide(L)'
;FPDYLERLFKELQIETVCLPYLCIPPEGWYGAWRNQFYLYDILRYMEKRMQADDTLLVCDADCLCMRPLDQLFSDTRKHGSALYDASDRPDLSVNGITLKEMTDIYNDCYGEAKNPEIKEELVHYYGGEFISLRGDVVAQINEAYPALWNYNLERFAANRPKLNEEAHFLSVVATK
;
A
#
# COMPACT_ATOMS: atom_id res chain seq x y z
N PHE A 1 8.71 17.82 -13.27
CA PHE A 1 7.35 18.25 -12.88
C PHE A 1 6.91 19.29 -13.90
N PRO A 2 5.71 19.18 -14.52
CA PRO A 2 5.29 20.14 -15.54
C PRO A 2 5.09 21.55 -14.94
N ASP A 3 5.66 22.57 -15.56
CA ASP A 3 5.65 23.98 -15.09
C ASP A 3 4.23 24.51 -14.81
N TYR A 4 3.21 24.01 -15.52
CA TYR A 4 1.84 24.44 -15.32
C TYR A 4 1.25 23.93 -13.99
N LEU A 5 1.61 22.70 -13.56
CA LEU A 5 1.19 22.15 -12.27
C LEU A 5 1.87 22.89 -11.12
N GLU A 6 3.16 23.19 -11.26
CA GLU A 6 3.89 23.95 -10.24
C GLU A 6 3.25 25.33 -10.03
N ARG A 7 2.88 26.03 -11.10
CA ARG A 7 2.17 27.31 -11.03
C ARG A 7 0.79 27.17 -10.38
N LEU A 8 0.01 26.15 -10.79
CA LEU A 8 -1.32 25.89 -10.25
C LEU A 8 -1.26 25.63 -8.73
N PHE A 9 -0.36 24.77 -8.28
CA PHE A 9 -0.23 24.46 -6.85
C PHE A 9 0.22 25.67 -6.04
N LYS A 10 1.10 26.50 -6.61
CA LYS A 10 1.51 27.76 -5.98
C LYS A 10 0.34 28.74 -5.85
N GLU A 11 -0.49 28.88 -6.89
CA GLU A 11 -1.69 29.73 -6.85
C GLU A 11 -2.71 29.22 -5.82
N LEU A 12 -2.85 27.91 -5.69
CA LEU A 12 -3.73 27.26 -4.71
C LEU A 12 -3.10 27.18 -3.30
N GLN A 13 -1.89 27.68 -3.10
CA GLN A 13 -1.13 27.59 -1.84
C GLN A 13 -0.96 26.15 -1.34
N ILE A 14 -0.82 25.20 -2.27
CA ILE A 14 -0.55 23.80 -1.98
C ILE A 14 0.97 23.59 -1.95
N GLU A 15 1.50 23.18 -0.82
CA GLU A 15 2.90 22.76 -0.70
C GLU A 15 3.10 21.42 -1.44
N THR A 16 4.12 21.37 -2.29
CA THR A 16 4.42 20.21 -3.10
C THR A 16 5.81 19.66 -2.82
N VAL A 17 5.92 18.34 -2.78
CA VAL A 17 7.19 17.64 -2.64
C VAL A 17 7.34 16.65 -3.80
N CYS A 18 8.41 16.79 -4.57
CA CYS A 18 8.76 15.83 -5.62
C CYS A 18 9.68 14.76 -5.05
N LEU A 19 9.24 13.51 -5.09
CA LEU A 19 10.04 12.37 -4.67
C LEU A 19 10.57 11.59 -5.88
N PRO A 20 11.79 11.03 -5.81
CA PRO A 20 12.26 10.10 -6.82
C PRO A 20 11.42 8.81 -6.74
N TYR A 21 11.05 8.24 -7.90
CA TYR A 21 10.43 6.94 -7.96
C TYR A 21 11.53 5.86 -7.93
N LEU A 22 11.65 5.13 -6.84
CA LEU A 22 12.69 4.11 -6.61
C LEU A 22 12.13 2.69 -6.62
N CYS A 23 10.86 2.49 -6.23
CA CYS A 23 10.18 1.19 -6.22
C CYS A 23 9.69 0.81 -7.62
N ILE A 24 10.60 0.77 -8.61
CA ILE A 24 10.26 0.52 -10.02
C ILE A 24 10.23 -0.99 -10.29
N PRO A 25 9.07 -1.57 -10.69
CA PRO A 25 9.01 -2.96 -11.09
C PRO A 25 9.80 -3.21 -12.38
N PRO A 26 10.35 -4.41 -12.58
CA PRO A 26 10.99 -4.80 -13.82
C PRO A 26 10.06 -4.66 -15.05
N GLU A 27 10.66 -4.53 -16.23
CA GLU A 27 9.92 -4.60 -17.48
C GLU A 27 9.17 -5.94 -17.59
N GLY A 28 7.92 -5.88 -18.08
CA GLY A 28 7.06 -7.06 -18.19
C GLY A 28 6.39 -7.50 -16.87
N TRP A 29 6.52 -6.73 -15.81
CA TRP A 29 5.92 -7.04 -14.51
C TRP A 29 4.42 -7.29 -14.57
N TYR A 30 3.64 -6.28 -14.92
CA TYR A 30 2.22 -6.30 -15.17
C TYR A 30 1.83 -5.03 -15.92
N GLY A 31 0.87 -5.12 -16.85
CA GLY A 31 0.59 -3.99 -17.76
C GLY A 31 -0.14 -2.83 -17.11
N ALA A 32 -1.10 -3.14 -16.22
CA ALA A 32 -1.85 -2.14 -15.46
C ALA A 32 -1.17 -1.87 -14.11
N TRP A 33 -1.33 -0.66 -13.60
CA TRP A 33 -0.97 -0.25 -12.21
C TRP A 33 0.50 -0.42 -11.80
N ARG A 34 1.39 -0.89 -12.68
CA ARG A 34 2.81 -1.11 -12.35
C ARG A 34 3.53 0.13 -11.81
N ASN A 35 3.03 1.31 -12.12
CA ASN A 35 3.64 2.56 -11.68
C ASN A 35 3.15 3.02 -10.29
N GLN A 36 2.22 2.33 -9.66
CA GLN A 36 1.64 2.72 -8.37
C GLN A 36 2.57 2.42 -7.17
N PHE A 37 3.64 1.64 -7.37
CA PHE A 37 4.61 1.35 -6.30
C PHE A 37 5.33 2.58 -5.72
N TYR A 38 5.15 3.77 -6.31
CA TYR A 38 5.60 5.04 -5.71
C TYR A 38 5.01 5.28 -4.31
N LEU A 39 3.90 4.63 -3.95
CA LEU A 39 3.33 4.68 -2.60
C LEU A 39 4.40 4.37 -1.54
N TYR A 40 5.26 3.39 -1.77
CA TYR A 40 6.31 3.01 -0.80
C TYR A 40 7.44 4.04 -0.71
N ASP A 41 7.69 4.80 -1.77
CA ASP A 41 8.60 5.93 -1.70
C ASP A 41 8.00 7.08 -0.87
N ILE A 42 6.68 7.27 -0.94
CA ILE A 42 5.93 8.21 -0.09
C ILE A 42 6.01 7.76 1.38
N LEU A 43 5.72 6.50 1.67
CA LEU A 43 5.75 5.98 3.05
C LEU A 43 7.15 6.10 3.67
N ARG A 44 8.23 5.80 2.93
CA ARG A 44 9.61 6.01 3.39
C ARG A 44 9.96 7.48 3.64
N TYR A 45 9.42 8.38 2.82
CA TYR A 45 9.60 9.80 2.99
C TYR A 45 8.88 10.31 4.25
N MET A 46 7.64 9.84 4.46
CA MET A 46 6.81 10.24 5.59
C MET A 46 7.31 9.68 6.92
N GLU A 47 7.78 8.44 6.98
CA GLU A 47 8.36 7.83 8.17
C GLU A 47 9.42 8.72 8.85
N LYS A 48 10.26 9.39 8.06
CA LYS A 48 11.32 10.28 8.55
C LYS A 48 10.80 11.61 9.12
N ARG A 49 9.51 11.89 8.98
CA ARG A 49 8.88 13.18 9.30
C ARG A 49 7.74 13.07 10.29
N MET A 50 7.19 11.88 10.45
CA MET A 50 6.07 11.62 11.34
C MET A 50 6.58 11.18 12.71
N GLN A 51 5.81 11.57 13.74
CA GLN A 51 5.87 10.93 15.05
C GLN A 51 5.01 9.65 15.04
N ALA A 52 5.20 8.78 16.04
CA ALA A 52 4.51 7.49 16.10
C ALA A 52 2.97 7.60 16.10
N ASP A 53 2.41 8.65 16.67
CA ASP A 53 0.97 8.92 16.80
C ASP A 53 0.42 9.92 15.75
N ASP A 54 1.25 10.44 14.86
CA ASP A 54 0.79 11.21 13.70
C ASP A 54 -0.06 10.35 12.77
N THR A 55 -0.92 10.99 11.99
CA THR A 55 -1.78 10.30 11.02
C THR A 55 -1.46 10.78 9.61
N LEU A 56 -1.16 9.83 8.72
CA LEU A 56 -1.02 10.02 7.28
C LEU A 56 -2.30 9.60 6.58
N LEU A 57 -2.82 10.44 5.70
CA LEU A 57 -3.84 10.07 4.73
C LEU A 57 -3.24 10.12 3.33
N VAL A 58 -3.29 9.00 2.62
CA VAL A 58 -3.01 8.92 1.19
C VAL A 58 -4.33 8.66 0.49
N CYS A 59 -4.62 9.42 -0.53
CA CYS A 59 -5.80 9.23 -1.38
C CYS A 59 -5.47 9.62 -2.83
N ASP A 60 -6.19 9.04 -3.76
CA ASP A 60 -6.05 9.37 -5.17
C ASP A 60 -6.43 10.83 -5.45
N ALA A 61 -5.81 11.41 -6.46
CA ALA A 61 -5.95 12.84 -6.79
C ALA A 61 -7.37 13.22 -7.28
N ASP A 62 -8.20 12.25 -7.60
CA ASP A 62 -9.61 12.42 -7.98
C ASP A 62 -10.57 12.18 -6.80
N CYS A 63 -10.07 11.93 -5.60
CA CYS A 63 -10.87 11.84 -4.39
C CYS A 63 -11.39 13.23 -3.97
N LEU A 64 -12.67 13.30 -3.66
CA LEU A 64 -13.33 14.51 -3.15
C LEU A 64 -13.80 14.31 -1.71
N CYS A 65 -13.26 15.10 -0.80
CA CYS A 65 -13.68 15.09 0.60
C CYS A 65 -15.05 15.78 0.76
N MET A 66 -16.11 15.01 1.03
CA MET A 66 -17.49 15.51 1.18
C MET A 66 -17.91 15.72 2.64
N ARG A 67 -17.10 15.33 3.61
CA ARG A 67 -17.38 15.44 5.06
C ARG A 67 -16.09 15.69 5.84
N PRO A 68 -16.15 16.26 7.06
CA PRO A 68 -15.01 16.36 7.96
C PRO A 68 -14.37 15.01 8.21
N LEU A 69 -13.03 14.97 8.29
CA LEU A 69 -12.24 13.74 8.45
C LEU A 69 -11.85 13.46 9.91
N ASP A 70 -12.36 14.24 10.88
CA ASP A 70 -12.00 14.13 12.29
C ASP A 70 -12.23 12.72 12.84
N GLN A 71 -13.35 12.09 12.48
CA GLN A 71 -13.65 10.72 12.92
C GLN A 71 -12.65 9.73 12.32
N LEU A 72 -12.33 9.84 11.03
CA LEU A 72 -11.33 9.00 10.38
C LEU A 72 -9.98 9.09 11.09
N PHE A 73 -9.49 10.31 11.34
CA PHE A 73 -8.22 10.51 12.02
C PHE A 73 -8.25 10.02 13.47
N SER A 74 -9.38 10.15 14.15
CA SER A 74 -9.58 9.59 15.50
C SER A 74 -9.50 8.06 15.49
N ASP A 75 -10.18 7.43 14.53
CA ASP A 75 -10.19 5.97 14.39
C ASP A 75 -8.81 5.44 13.96
N THR A 76 -8.13 6.13 13.04
CA THR A 76 -6.76 5.77 12.64
C THR A 76 -5.79 5.86 13.83
N ARG A 77 -5.86 6.92 14.65
CA ARG A 77 -5.03 7.02 15.86
C ARG A 77 -5.32 5.90 16.86
N LYS A 78 -6.57 5.51 17.02
CA LYS A 78 -6.99 4.48 17.94
C LYS A 78 -6.61 3.07 17.49
N HIS A 79 -6.78 2.77 16.20
CA HIS A 79 -6.65 1.41 15.66
C HIS A 79 -5.37 1.18 14.85
N GLY A 80 -4.60 2.23 14.54
CA GLY A 80 -3.37 2.19 13.76
C GLY A 80 -3.58 2.41 12.27
N SER A 81 -4.68 1.95 11.71
CA SER A 81 -5.01 2.12 10.29
C SER A 81 -6.51 2.20 10.05
N ALA A 82 -6.89 2.80 8.92
CA ALA A 82 -8.20 2.67 8.30
C ALA A 82 -8.00 2.50 6.79
N LEU A 83 -8.44 1.35 6.27
CA LEU A 83 -8.24 0.92 4.90
C LEU A 83 -9.60 0.61 4.26
N TYR A 84 -9.69 0.80 2.95
CA TYR A 84 -10.88 0.43 2.19
C TYR A 84 -10.81 -1.06 1.83
N ASP A 85 -11.64 -1.87 2.47
CA ASP A 85 -11.75 -3.31 2.19
C ASP A 85 -12.63 -3.54 0.96
N ALA A 86 -12.04 -4.11 -0.09
CA ALA A 86 -12.69 -4.48 -1.35
C ALA A 86 -12.72 -6.00 -1.58
N SER A 87 -12.70 -6.79 -0.50
CA SER A 87 -12.67 -8.27 -0.52
C SER A 87 -14.05 -8.87 -0.77
N ASP A 88 -14.64 -8.63 -1.94
CA ASP A 88 -16.02 -9.11 -2.23
C ASP A 88 -16.10 -10.63 -2.36
N ARG A 89 -15.15 -11.28 -3.03
CA ARG A 89 -15.15 -12.73 -3.28
C ARG A 89 -13.74 -13.30 -3.38
N PRO A 90 -13.45 -14.40 -2.65
CA PRO A 90 -12.11 -15.01 -2.58
C PRO A 90 -11.59 -15.57 -3.90
N ASP A 91 -12.49 -16.01 -4.78
CA ASP A 91 -12.22 -16.61 -6.09
C ASP A 91 -12.09 -15.59 -7.22
N LEU A 92 -12.46 -14.34 -6.95
CA LEU A 92 -12.34 -13.28 -7.94
C LEU A 92 -10.88 -12.84 -8.09
N SER A 93 -10.45 -12.78 -9.34
CA SER A 93 -9.14 -12.19 -9.65
C SER A 93 -9.24 -10.68 -9.65
N VAL A 94 -8.43 -10.04 -8.82
CA VAL A 94 -8.24 -8.58 -8.81
C VAL A 94 -6.87 -8.30 -9.45
N ASN A 95 -6.87 -7.54 -10.53
CA ASN A 95 -5.65 -7.17 -11.26
C ASN A 95 -4.68 -8.34 -11.49
N GLY A 96 -5.23 -9.52 -11.87
CA GLY A 96 -4.47 -10.68 -12.30
C GLY A 96 -4.00 -11.62 -11.19
N ILE A 97 -4.51 -11.47 -9.94
CA ILE A 97 -4.23 -12.36 -8.82
C ILE A 97 -5.49 -12.54 -7.97
N THR A 98 -5.70 -13.72 -7.39
CA THR A 98 -6.81 -14.03 -6.47
C THR A 98 -6.41 -13.81 -5.02
N LEU A 99 -7.39 -13.65 -4.12
CA LEU A 99 -7.12 -13.59 -2.67
C LEU A 99 -6.41 -14.83 -2.16
N LYS A 100 -6.72 -16.01 -2.73
CA LYS A 100 -6.04 -17.26 -2.40
C LYS A 100 -4.55 -17.20 -2.76
N GLU A 101 -4.21 -16.74 -3.97
CA GLU A 101 -2.81 -16.59 -4.39
C GLU A 101 -2.07 -15.54 -3.55
N MET A 102 -2.73 -14.45 -3.14
CA MET A 102 -2.18 -13.47 -2.21
C MET A 102 -1.91 -14.11 -0.84
N THR A 103 -2.83 -14.95 -0.35
CA THR A 103 -2.69 -15.70 0.90
C THR A 103 -1.54 -16.70 0.82
N ASP A 104 -1.38 -17.39 -0.30
CA ASP A 104 -0.24 -18.28 -0.52
C ASP A 104 1.09 -17.49 -0.49
N ILE A 105 1.13 -16.31 -1.11
CA ILE A 105 2.31 -15.43 -1.08
C ILE A 105 2.61 -14.95 0.35
N TYR A 106 1.58 -14.53 1.10
CA TYR A 106 1.72 -14.15 2.51
C TYR A 106 2.30 -15.30 3.32
N ASN A 107 1.73 -16.50 3.15
CA ASN A 107 2.14 -17.70 3.84
C ASN A 107 3.59 -18.09 3.52
N ASP A 108 3.99 -18.01 2.26
CA ASP A 108 5.35 -18.35 1.82
C ASP A 108 6.37 -17.30 2.32
N CYS A 109 6.03 -16.03 2.30
CA CYS A 109 6.94 -14.94 2.67
C CYS A 109 7.12 -14.82 4.19
N TYR A 110 6.04 -15.02 4.96
CA TYR A 110 6.03 -14.80 6.41
C TYR A 110 5.74 -16.07 7.23
N GLY A 111 5.79 -17.24 6.60
CA GLY A 111 5.23 -18.50 7.09
C GLY A 111 5.69 -19.03 8.44
N GLU A 112 6.91 -18.68 8.91
CA GLU A 112 7.40 -19.08 10.23
C GLU A 112 7.03 -18.06 11.34
N ALA A 113 6.68 -16.83 10.96
CA ALA A 113 6.30 -15.76 11.89
C ALA A 113 4.77 -15.65 12.09
N LYS A 114 4.00 -16.62 11.59
CA LYS A 114 2.53 -16.59 11.64
C LYS A 114 2.00 -16.61 13.05
N ASN A 115 1.05 -15.71 13.31
CA ASN A 115 0.07 -15.94 14.36
C ASN A 115 -0.67 -17.26 14.04
N PRO A 116 -0.53 -18.33 14.86
CA PRO A 116 -1.18 -19.63 14.61
C PRO A 116 -2.72 -19.55 14.58
N GLU A 117 -3.30 -18.43 15.05
CA GLU A 117 -4.74 -18.19 15.03
C GLU A 117 -5.24 -17.72 13.65
N ILE A 118 -4.35 -17.24 12.74
CA ILE A 118 -4.71 -16.71 11.41
C ILE A 118 -4.61 -17.79 10.30
N LYS A 119 -4.40 -19.04 10.64
CA LYS A 119 -4.08 -20.12 9.68
C LYS A 119 -5.12 -20.39 8.58
N GLU A 120 -6.33 -19.89 8.69
CA GLU A 120 -7.41 -20.15 7.74
C GLU A 120 -8.06 -18.89 7.16
N GLU A 121 -7.67 -17.70 7.62
CA GLU A 121 -8.21 -16.46 7.04
C GLU A 121 -7.45 -16.09 5.76
N LEU A 122 -8.22 -15.74 4.74
CA LEU A 122 -7.68 -15.19 3.52
C LEU A 122 -7.17 -13.76 3.79
N VAL A 123 -6.08 -13.40 3.12
CA VAL A 123 -5.67 -11.99 3.05
C VAL A 123 -6.82 -11.16 2.51
N HIS A 124 -7.15 -10.06 3.18
CA HIS A 124 -8.11 -9.09 2.66
C HIS A 124 -7.47 -8.29 1.53
N TYR A 125 -8.25 -7.90 0.53
CA TYR A 125 -7.81 -6.96 -0.48
C TYR A 125 -8.21 -5.55 -0.09
N TYR A 126 -7.20 -4.71 0.16
CA TYR A 126 -7.38 -3.30 0.45
C TYR A 126 -7.08 -2.48 -0.81
N GLY A 127 -8.07 -1.69 -1.25
CA GLY A 127 -7.91 -0.78 -2.38
C GLY A 127 -6.87 0.29 -2.11
N GLY A 128 -6.14 0.72 -3.15
CA GLY A 128 -5.10 1.74 -3.07
C GLY A 128 -5.63 3.18 -3.03
N GLU A 129 -6.92 3.37 -3.33
CA GLU A 129 -7.54 4.69 -3.52
C GLU A 129 -7.60 5.52 -2.23
N PHE A 130 -7.60 4.83 -1.08
CA PHE A 130 -7.76 5.47 0.22
C PHE A 130 -7.04 4.68 1.31
N ILE A 131 -6.03 5.29 1.92
CA ILE A 131 -5.17 4.66 2.93
C ILE A 131 -4.95 5.67 4.06
N SER A 132 -5.40 5.37 5.28
CA SER A 132 -5.09 6.16 6.46
C SER A 132 -4.26 5.34 7.45
N LEU A 133 -3.07 5.84 7.80
CA LEU A 133 -2.08 5.13 8.61
C LEU A 133 -1.57 5.99 9.75
N ARG A 134 -1.36 5.38 10.91
CA ARG A 134 -0.61 5.99 12.02
C ARG A 134 0.90 5.84 11.78
N GLY A 135 1.71 6.75 12.31
CA GLY A 135 3.15 6.82 12.04
C GLY A 135 3.91 5.55 12.42
N ASP A 136 3.56 4.89 13.52
CA ASP A 136 4.16 3.61 13.89
C ASP A 136 3.81 2.47 12.91
N VAL A 137 2.61 2.49 12.31
CA VAL A 137 2.20 1.53 11.28
C VAL A 137 2.95 1.81 9.96
N VAL A 138 3.18 3.09 9.62
CA VAL A 138 4.04 3.46 8.46
C VAL A 138 5.43 2.85 8.62
N ALA A 139 6.03 2.94 9.81
CA ALA A 139 7.33 2.33 10.09
C ALA A 139 7.31 0.80 9.95
N GLN A 140 6.27 0.14 10.47
CA GLN A 140 6.09 -1.32 10.34
C GLN A 140 5.95 -1.76 8.87
N ILE A 141 5.21 -1.03 8.06
CA ILE A 141 5.09 -1.31 6.62
C ILE A 141 6.46 -1.17 5.94
N ASN A 142 7.20 -0.10 6.23
CA ASN A 142 8.52 0.13 5.64
C ASN A 142 9.56 -0.92 6.07
N GLU A 143 9.44 -1.47 7.27
CA GLU A 143 10.27 -2.59 7.74
C GLU A 143 9.92 -3.90 7.00
N ALA A 144 8.63 -4.18 6.79
CA ALA A 144 8.16 -5.41 6.17
C ALA A 144 8.32 -5.43 4.64
N TYR A 145 8.16 -4.29 3.99
CA TYR A 145 8.11 -4.17 2.54
C TYR A 145 9.32 -4.75 1.80
N PRO A 146 10.60 -4.51 2.21
CA PRO A 146 11.76 -4.98 1.45
C PRO A 146 11.82 -6.50 1.29
N ALA A 147 11.44 -7.24 2.31
CA ALA A 147 11.40 -8.72 2.25
C ALA A 147 10.36 -9.19 1.24
N LEU A 148 9.15 -8.63 1.30
CA LEU A 148 8.06 -8.95 0.37
C LEU A 148 8.43 -8.55 -1.07
N TRP A 149 9.06 -7.38 -1.26
CA TRP A 149 9.51 -6.92 -2.57
C TRP A 149 10.51 -7.88 -3.20
N ASN A 150 11.56 -8.26 -2.46
CA ASN A 150 12.57 -9.20 -2.94
C ASN A 150 11.96 -10.56 -3.27
N TYR A 151 11.08 -11.06 -2.42
CA TYR A 151 10.37 -12.31 -2.66
C TYR A 151 9.53 -12.26 -3.95
N ASN A 152 8.86 -11.14 -4.21
CA ASN A 152 8.09 -10.97 -5.46
C ASN A 152 8.98 -10.83 -6.70
N LEU A 153 10.17 -10.23 -6.60
CA LEU A 153 11.16 -10.23 -7.67
C LEU A 153 11.62 -11.65 -8.03
N GLU A 154 11.84 -12.50 -7.03
CA GLU A 154 12.17 -13.92 -7.25
C GLU A 154 11.02 -14.68 -7.92
N ARG A 155 9.78 -14.44 -7.50
CA ARG A 155 8.59 -15.03 -8.15
C ARG A 155 8.45 -14.58 -9.59
N PHE A 156 8.68 -13.30 -9.87
CA PHE A 156 8.69 -12.76 -11.22
C PHE A 156 9.74 -13.43 -12.10
N ALA A 157 10.99 -13.52 -11.62
CA ALA A 157 12.08 -14.18 -12.34
C ALA A 157 11.79 -15.66 -12.61
N ALA A 158 11.05 -16.33 -11.71
CA ALA A 158 10.62 -17.72 -11.85
C ALA A 158 9.32 -17.89 -12.64
N ASN A 159 8.75 -16.82 -13.21
CA ASN A 159 7.46 -16.81 -13.91
C ASN A 159 6.31 -17.42 -13.06
N ARG A 160 6.29 -17.12 -11.76
CA ARG A 160 5.25 -17.57 -10.81
C ARG A 160 4.24 -16.43 -10.56
N PRO A 161 2.99 -16.75 -10.11
CA PRO A 161 2.07 -15.75 -9.62
C PRO A 161 2.72 -14.84 -8.58
N LYS A 162 2.49 -13.55 -8.66
CA LYS A 162 3.10 -12.53 -7.81
C LYS A 162 2.14 -11.38 -7.58
N LEU A 163 2.39 -10.56 -6.59
CA LEU A 163 1.65 -9.33 -6.35
C LEU A 163 1.94 -8.35 -7.50
N ASN A 164 0.90 -7.83 -8.14
CA ASN A 164 1.03 -7.07 -9.38
C ASN A 164 1.05 -5.55 -9.19
N GLU A 165 0.52 -5.06 -8.07
CA GLU A 165 0.35 -3.65 -7.76
C GLU A 165 0.59 -3.36 -6.27
N GLU A 166 0.65 -2.09 -5.90
CA GLU A 166 0.89 -1.64 -4.52
C GLU A 166 -0.23 -2.05 -3.56
N ALA A 167 -1.48 -2.07 -4.01
CA ALA A 167 -2.63 -2.46 -3.19
C ALA A 167 -2.54 -3.94 -2.75
N HIS A 168 -2.05 -4.83 -3.62
CA HIS A 168 -1.75 -6.23 -3.24
C HIS A 168 -0.66 -6.31 -2.17
N PHE A 169 0.41 -5.51 -2.31
CA PHE A 169 1.48 -5.46 -1.31
C PHE A 169 0.97 -4.91 0.02
N LEU A 170 0.20 -3.81 -0.01
CA LEU A 170 -0.43 -3.24 1.17
C LEU A 170 -1.28 -4.28 1.90
N SER A 171 -2.11 -5.01 1.14
CA SER A 171 -2.99 -6.05 1.66
C SER A 171 -2.22 -7.16 2.39
N VAL A 172 -1.12 -7.63 1.78
CA VAL A 172 -0.27 -8.67 2.38
C VAL A 172 0.47 -8.14 3.62
N VAL A 173 1.00 -6.92 3.57
CA VAL A 173 1.72 -6.33 4.73
C VAL A 173 0.76 -5.99 5.87
N ALA A 174 -0.45 -5.51 5.58
CA ALA A 174 -1.45 -5.19 6.59
C ALA A 174 -2.01 -6.43 7.31
N THR A 175 -1.83 -7.63 6.74
CA THR A 175 -2.20 -8.91 7.37
C THR A 175 -1.14 -9.41 8.34
N LYS A 176 0.11 -8.94 8.23
CA LYS A 176 1.23 -9.32 9.09
C LYS A 176 1.07 -8.79 10.51
#